data_aa2edfe884242841abd9af84b4a95b9d
#
_entry.id   aa2edfe884242841abd9af84b4a95b9d
#
_cell.length_a   1.000
_cell.length_b   1.000
_cell.length_c   1.000
_cell.angle_alpha   90.00
_cell.angle_beta   90.00
_cell.angle_gamma   90.00
#
_symmetry.space_group_name_H-M   'P 1'
#
loop_
_entity.id
_entity.type
_entity.pdbx_description
1 polymer ?
#
loop_
_entity_poly.entity_id
_entity_poly.type
_entity_poly.pdbx_seq_one_letter_code
_entity_poly.pdbx_strand_id
1 'polypeptide(L)'
;MKSLQRSWGFRRFLSTICYHTDSILLTQNHGEKMLINDNMTGRIINACFEVHNELGNGFLETVYQEALEGEFKIQEIPYEREKLLPIIYKGKRLSKEYYADFVCYDSIIVELKAVTVLSKPHKAQVLNYLNAANLDIGLLINFGETSLKWERITKFKNKENR
;
A
#
# COMPACT_ATOMS: atom_id res chain seq x y z
N MET A 1 45.26 -20.65 -41.78
CA MET A 1 45.75 -19.34 -41.32
C MET A 1 44.78 -18.78 -40.34
N LYS A 2 45.25 -18.34 -39.22
CA LYS A 2 44.68 -18.25 -37.85
C LYS A 2 43.42 -17.40 -37.71
N SER A 3 42.42 -18.04 -37.10
CA SER A 3 41.22 -17.47 -36.49
C SER A 3 41.57 -16.69 -35.22
N LEU A 4 40.95 -15.51 -35.02
CA LEU A 4 40.95 -14.81 -33.74
C LEU A 4 39.50 -14.73 -33.25
N GLN A 5 39.15 -15.63 -32.32
CA GLN A 5 37.95 -15.54 -31.49
C GLN A 5 38.18 -14.47 -30.42
N ARG A 6 37.30 -13.48 -30.33
CA ARG A 6 37.20 -12.58 -29.16
C ARG A 6 36.05 -13.05 -28.29
N SER A 7 36.42 -13.64 -27.17
CA SER A 7 35.51 -13.99 -26.09
C SER A 7 35.14 -12.76 -25.27
N TRP A 8 33.85 -12.45 -25.20
CA TRP A 8 33.30 -11.49 -24.24
C TRP A 8 32.93 -12.25 -22.96
N GLY A 9 33.70 -12.01 -21.91
CA GLY A 9 33.46 -12.57 -20.58
C GLY A 9 32.31 -11.85 -19.87
N PHE A 10 31.20 -12.55 -19.69
CA PHE A 10 30.13 -12.18 -18.77
C PHE A 10 30.59 -12.45 -17.33
N ARG A 11 30.95 -11.42 -16.61
CA ARG A 11 31.13 -11.53 -15.14
C ARG A 11 29.78 -11.50 -14.46
N ARG A 12 29.29 -12.67 -14.06
CA ARG A 12 28.22 -12.84 -13.08
C ARG A 12 28.72 -12.37 -11.72
N PHE A 13 28.19 -11.28 -11.21
CA PHE A 13 28.27 -10.95 -9.79
C PHE A 13 27.18 -11.77 -9.06
N LEU A 14 27.58 -12.89 -8.49
CA LEU A 14 26.84 -13.60 -7.47
C LEU A 14 27.13 -12.91 -6.13
N SER A 15 26.23 -12.03 -5.68
CA SER A 15 26.23 -11.61 -4.28
C SER A 15 25.47 -12.66 -3.47
N THR A 16 26.25 -13.53 -2.81
CA THR A 16 25.75 -14.46 -1.79
C THR A 16 25.27 -13.65 -0.59
N ILE A 17 23.95 -13.51 -0.43
CA ILE A 17 23.38 -13.01 0.82
C ILE A 17 23.33 -14.19 1.78
N CYS A 18 24.27 -14.24 2.71
CA CYS A 18 24.21 -15.11 3.88
C CYS A 18 23.03 -14.70 4.76
N TYR A 19 21.99 -15.53 4.83
CA TYR A 19 21.00 -15.45 5.88
C TYR A 19 21.62 -15.94 7.19
N HIS A 20 22.01 -15.01 8.04
CA HIS A 20 22.34 -15.32 9.43
C HIS A 20 21.02 -15.31 10.22
N THR A 21 20.59 -16.50 10.63
CA THR A 21 19.49 -16.70 11.58
C THR A 21 20.03 -16.45 12.98
N ASP A 22 20.01 -15.19 13.42
CA ASP A 22 20.14 -14.87 14.83
C ASP A 22 18.81 -14.28 15.30
N SER A 23 18.24 -14.98 16.29
CA SER A 23 17.05 -14.58 17.03
C SER A 23 17.32 -13.28 17.78
N ILE A 24 17.05 -12.16 17.11
CA ILE A 24 17.03 -10.84 17.73
C ILE A 24 15.66 -10.67 18.38
N LEU A 25 15.64 -10.64 19.71
CA LEU A 25 14.53 -10.13 20.53
C LEU A 25 14.24 -8.69 20.08
N LEU A 26 13.19 -8.53 19.24
CA LEU A 26 12.78 -7.24 18.71
C LEU A 26 12.06 -6.43 19.78
N THR A 27 12.79 -5.65 20.55
CA THR A 27 12.27 -4.37 21.00
C THR A 27 12.21 -3.48 19.75
N GLN A 28 11.09 -3.56 19.01
CA GLN A 28 10.88 -2.70 17.84
C GLN A 28 10.83 -1.25 18.31
N ASN A 29 11.91 -0.51 18.09
CA ASN A 29 11.95 0.92 18.25
C ASN A 29 10.86 1.56 17.38
N HIS A 30 10.10 2.47 17.91
CA HIS A 30 9.03 3.20 17.20
C HIS A 30 9.53 3.81 15.87
N GLY A 31 10.82 4.15 15.78
CA GLY A 31 11.48 4.68 14.60
C GLY A 31 11.67 3.66 13.47
N GLU A 32 12.02 2.42 13.77
CA GLU A 32 12.19 1.37 12.74
C GLU A 32 10.85 0.97 12.11
N LYS A 33 9.79 0.84 12.92
CA LYS A 33 8.44 0.58 12.42
C LYS A 33 7.96 1.71 11.49
N MET A 34 8.31 2.96 11.78
CA MET A 34 7.96 4.12 10.97
C MET A 34 8.68 4.10 9.61
N LEU A 35 9.99 3.77 9.57
CA LEU A 35 10.78 3.67 8.34
C LEU A 35 10.32 2.52 7.42
N ILE A 36 9.99 1.35 7.99
CA ILE A 36 9.47 0.21 7.22
C ILE A 36 8.14 0.58 6.57
N ASN A 37 7.24 1.22 7.34
CA ASN A 37 5.95 1.67 6.82
C ASN A 37 6.09 2.74 5.73
N ASP A 38 7.11 3.61 5.81
CA ASP A 38 7.38 4.64 4.79
C ASP A 38 7.85 4.01 3.48
N ASN A 39 8.67 2.96 3.52
CA ASN A 39 9.07 2.21 2.33
C ASN A 39 7.86 1.51 1.68
N MET A 40 7.04 0.80 2.46
CA MET A 40 5.85 0.11 1.96
C MET A 40 4.83 1.08 1.34
N THR A 41 4.54 2.20 2.02
CA THR A 41 3.64 3.23 1.48
C THR A 41 4.21 3.86 0.22
N GLY A 42 5.52 4.09 0.15
CA GLY A 42 6.21 4.60 -1.03
C GLY A 42 6.03 3.69 -2.26
N ARG A 43 6.17 2.36 -2.09
CA ARG A 43 5.95 1.39 -3.17
C ARG A 43 4.50 1.40 -3.66
N ILE A 44 3.51 1.43 -2.74
CA ILE A 44 2.09 1.51 -3.09
C ILE A 44 1.80 2.79 -3.88
N ILE A 45 2.29 3.94 -3.40
CA ILE A 45 2.09 5.23 -4.07
C ILE A 45 2.73 5.24 -5.45
N ASN A 46 3.93 4.65 -5.61
CA ASN A 46 4.58 4.52 -6.91
C ASN A 46 3.72 3.71 -7.89
N ALA A 47 3.17 2.57 -7.47
CA ALA A 47 2.25 1.78 -8.29
C ALA A 47 1.01 2.60 -8.71
N CYS A 48 0.48 3.44 -7.81
CA CYS A 48 -0.62 4.35 -8.15
C CYS A 48 -0.19 5.41 -9.19
N PHE A 49 1.04 5.92 -9.13
CA PHE A 49 1.56 6.83 -10.14
C PHE A 49 1.70 6.17 -11.50
N GLU A 50 2.19 4.93 -11.58
CA GLU A 50 2.27 4.18 -12.86
C GLU A 50 0.89 4.05 -13.49
N VAL A 51 -0.12 3.62 -12.72
CA VAL A 51 -1.50 3.51 -13.20
C VAL A 51 -2.05 4.87 -13.66
N HIS A 52 -1.81 5.95 -12.89
CA HIS A 52 -2.32 7.27 -13.24
C HIS A 52 -1.61 7.85 -14.48
N ASN A 53 -0.31 7.62 -14.64
CA ASN A 53 0.47 8.06 -15.79
C ASN A 53 0.00 7.37 -17.08
N GLU A 54 -0.38 6.09 -17.01
CA GLU A 54 -0.83 5.31 -18.16
C GLU A 54 -2.28 5.63 -18.53
N LEU A 55 -3.19 5.67 -17.55
CA LEU A 55 -4.63 5.84 -17.81
C LEU A 55 -5.09 7.30 -17.80
N GLY A 56 -4.39 8.19 -17.10
CA GLY A 56 -4.88 9.54 -16.83
C GLY A 56 -6.07 9.56 -15.87
N ASN A 57 -6.84 10.65 -15.87
CA ASN A 57 -8.06 10.79 -15.11
C ASN A 57 -9.31 10.58 -15.99
N GLY A 58 -10.49 10.31 -15.37
CA GLY A 58 -11.79 10.25 -16.03
C GLY A 58 -12.41 8.86 -16.16
N PHE A 59 -11.71 7.80 -15.77
CA PHE A 59 -12.29 6.47 -15.69
C PHE A 59 -13.06 6.27 -14.37
N LEU A 60 -13.86 5.21 -14.32
CA LEU A 60 -14.55 4.79 -13.12
C LEU A 60 -13.56 4.22 -12.09
N GLU A 61 -13.88 4.32 -10.82
CA GLU A 61 -13.07 3.82 -9.70
C GLU A 61 -12.70 2.34 -9.87
N THR A 62 -13.64 1.51 -10.36
CA THR A 62 -13.42 0.08 -10.63
C THR A 62 -12.36 -0.20 -11.68
N VAL A 63 -12.17 0.71 -12.66
CA VAL A 63 -11.12 0.58 -13.69
C VAL A 63 -9.75 0.80 -13.06
N TYR A 64 -9.61 1.82 -12.22
CA TYR A 64 -8.37 2.06 -11.48
C TYR A 64 -8.06 0.93 -10.49
N GLN A 65 -9.09 0.37 -9.85
CA GLN A 65 -8.92 -0.77 -8.95
C GLN A 65 -8.36 -1.99 -9.69
N GLU A 66 -8.89 -2.30 -10.88
CA GLU A 66 -8.40 -3.42 -11.69
C GLU A 66 -6.97 -3.18 -12.20
N ALA A 67 -6.68 -1.98 -12.71
CA ALA A 67 -5.36 -1.60 -13.18
C ALA A 67 -4.32 -1.64 -12.04
N LEU A 68 -4.66 -1.13 -10.86
CA LEU A 68 -3.78 -1.13 -9.70
C LEU A 68 -3.52 -2.55 -9.17
N GLU A 69 -4.50 -3.44 -9.25
CA GLU A 69 -4.29 -4.86 -8.96
C GLU A 69 -3.26 -5.48 -9.90
N GLY A 70 -3.32 -5.15 -11.20
CA GLY A 70 -2.32 -5.55 -12.19
C GLY A 70 -0.93 -5.03 -11.83
N GLU A 71 -0.82 -3.75 -11.47
CA GLU A 71 0.43 -3.10 -11.12
C GLU A 71 1.03 -3.66 -9.82
N PHE A 72 0.20 -3.99 -8.82
CA PHE A 72 0.67 -4.66 -7.60
C PHE A 72 1.29 -6.03 -7.88
N LYS A 73 0.73 -6.79 -8.85
CA LYS A 73 1.31 -8.08 -9.29
C LYS A 73 2.66 -7.87 -9.96
N ILE A 74 2.78 -6.87 -10.85
CA ILE A 74 4.03 -6.54 -11.56
C ILE A 74 5.13 -6.13 -10.56
N GLN A 75 4.79 -5.30 -9.57
CA GLN A 75 5.74 -4.80 -8.58
C GLN A 75 5.91 -5.72 -7.35
N GLU A 76 5.30 -6.90 -7.36
CA GLU A 76 5.35 -7.87 -6.26
C GLU A 76 4.96 -7.24 -4.90
N ILE A 77 3.89 -6.42 -4.90
CA ILE A 77 3.31 -5.84 -3.69
C ILE A 77 2.26 -6.83 -3.16
N PRO A 78 2.42 -7.39 -1.95
CA PRO A 78 1.41 -8.27 -1.38
C PRO A 78 0.15 -7.49 -1.03
N TYR A 79 -1.01 -7.99 -1.44
CA TYR A 79 -2.30 -7.35 -1.22
C TYR A 79 -3.44 -8.37 -1.06
N GLU A 80 -4.52 -7.93 -0.41
CA GLU A 80 -5.85 -8.53 -0.48
C GLU A 80 -6.80 -7.47 -1.06
N ARG A 81 -7.52 -7.83 -2.15
CA ARG A 81 -8.52 -6.96 -2.79
C ARG A 81 -9.87 -7.16 -2.12
N GLU A 82 -10.66 -6.08 -2.02
CA GLU A 82 -12.00 -6.08 -1.44
C GLU A 82 -12.04 -6.77 -0.06
N LYS A 83 -11.06 -6.44 0.77
CA LYS A 83 -10.89 -7.04 2.09
C LYS A 83 -12.07 -6.71 2.99
N LEU A 84 -12.77 -7.76 3.44
CA LEU A 84 -13.83 -7.64 4.42
C LEU A 84 -13.31 -7.14 5.78
N LEU A 85 -13.90 -6.07 6.28
CA LEU A 85 -13.61 -5.48 7.58
C LEU A 85 -14.85 -5.58 8.50
N PRO A 86 -14.89 -6.55 9.42
CA PRO A 86 -16.05 -6.74 10.29
C PRO A 86 -16.18 -5.61 11.31
N ILE A 87 -17.40 -5.16 11.55
CA ILE A 87 -17.69 -4.13 12.57
C ILE A 87 -18.11 -4.85 13.86
N ILE A 88 -17.40 -4.58 14.95
CA ILE A 88 -17.69 -5.14 16.27
C ILE A 88 -18.30 -4.08 17.18
N TYR A 89 -19.46 -4.35 17.75
CA TYR A 89 -20.11 -3.52 18.75
C TYR A 89 -20.38 -4.31 20.03
N LYS A 90 -19.80 -3.89 21.13
CA LYS A 90 -19.91 -4.56 22.45
C LYS A 90 -19.63 -6.06 22.37
N GLY A 91 -18.57 -6.45 21.65
CA GLY A 91 -18.15 -7.85 21.47
C GLY A 91 -18.98 -8.66 20.48
N LYS A 92 -19.99 -8.09 19.85
CA LYS A 92 -20.83 -8.76 18.82
C LYS A 92 -20.52 -8.20 17.44
N ARG A 93 -20.35 -9.08 16.46
CA ARG A 93 -20.24 -8.70 15.04
C ARG A 93 -21.61 -8.19 14.56
N LEU A 94 -21.59 -7.02 13.91
CA LEU A 94 -22.78 -6.48 13.25
C LEU A 94 -23.00 -7.15 11.90
N SER A 95 -24.23 -7.08 11.39
CA SER A 95 -24.60 -7.56 10.04
C SER A 95 -24.09 -6.64 8.92
N LYS A 96 -23.78 -5.38 9.25
CA LYS A 96 -23.17 -4.45 8.30
C LYS A 96 -21.66 -4.60 8.33
N GLU A 97 -21.06 -4.57 7.16
CA GLU A 97 -19.64 -4.82 6.94
C GLU A 97 -19.06 -3.72 6.07
N TYR A 98 -17.76 -3.49 6.22
CA TYR A 98 -16.98 -2.66 5.32
C TYR A 98 -16.11 -3.54 4.43
N TYR A 99 -15.78 -3.00 3.27
CA TYR A 99 -14.82 -3.58 2.34
C TYR A 99 -13.81 -2.50 1.97
N ALA A 100 -12.53 -2.73 2.29
CA ALA A 100 -11.46 -1.86 1.81
C ALA A 100 -11.09 -2.30 0.39
N ASP A 101 -10.82 -1.35 -0.52
CA ASP A 101 -10.40 -1.68 -1.88
C ASP A 101 -9.21 -2.61 -1.89
N PHE A 102 -8.19 -2.28 -1.08
CA PHE A 102 -7.05 -3.17 -0.82
C PHE A 102 -6.55 -3.06 0.62
N VAL A 103 -5.99 -4.16 1.12
CA VAL A 103 -5.09 -4.17 2.27
C VAL A 103 -3.76 -4.71 1.81
N CYS A 104 -2.73 -3.86 1.83
CA CYS A 104 -1.39 -4.20 1.39
C CYS A 104 -0.50 -4.51 2.60
N TYR A 105 0.43 -5.48 2.44
CA TYR A 105 1.38 -5.91 3.48
C TYR A 105 0.70 -6.26 4.82
N ASP A 106 -0.55 -6.71 4.79
CA ASP A 106 -1.39 -7.01 5.97
C ASP A 106 -1.51 -5.84 6.97
N SER A 107 -1.09 -4.63 6.61
CA SER A 107 -0.91 -3.51 7.54
C SER A 107 -1.36 -2.15 7.03
N ILE A 108 -1.56 -1.98 5.72
CA ILE A 108 -1.86 -0.69 5.09
C ILE A 108 -3.17 -0.81 4.32
N ILE A 109 -4.19 -0.06 4.73
CA ILE A 109 -5.42 0.08 3.96
C ILE A 109 -5.18 1.04 2.79
N VAL A 110 -5.63 0.67 1.61
CA VAL A 110 -5.65 1.53 0.42
C VAL A 110 -7.09 1.69 -0.02
N GLU A 111 -7.56 2.92 -0.06
CA GLU A 111 -8.89 3.31 -0.52
C GLU A 111 -8.77 4.21 -1.73
N LEU A 112 -9.46 3.86 -2.80
CA LEU A 112 -9.43 4.56 -4.08
C LEU A 112 -10.63 5.50 -4.20
N LYS A 113 -10.42 6.60 -4.91
CA LYS A 113 -11.46 7.52 -5.34
C LYS A 113 -11.15 7.98 -6.77
N ALA A 114 -12.22 8.23 -7.52
CA ALA A 114 -12.18 8.83 -8.86
C ALA A 114 -13.08 10.08 -8.87
N VAL A 115 -12.77 11.05 -8.02
CA VAL A 115 -13.55 12.27 -7.80
C VAL A 115 -12.75 13.52 -8.13
N THR A 116 -13.45 14.64 -8.40
CA THR A 116 -12.79 15.90 -8.72
C THR A 116 -12.00 16.48 -7.55
N VAL A 117 -12.39 16.18 -6.31
CA VAL A 117 -11.72 16.66 -5.09
C VAL A 117 -12.00 15.72 -3.92
N LEU A 118 -10.96 15.40 -3.14
CA LEU A 118 -11.11 14.65 -1.89
C LEU A 118 -11.83 15.47 -0.83
N SER A 119 -12.70 14.81 -0.07
CA SER A 119 -13.56 15.43 0.93
C SER A 119 -13.34 14.86 2.34
N LYS A 120 -13.85 15.57 3.36
CA LYS A 120 -13.82 15.07 4.75
C LYS A 120 -14.50 13.70 4.92
N PRO A 121 -15.67 13.41 4.29
CA PRO A 121 -16.25 12.06 4.32
C PRO A 121 -15.33 10.96 3.82
N HIS A 122 -14.55 11.18 2.76
CA HIS A 122 -13.61 10.17 2.25
C HIS A 122 -12.53 9.84 3.29
N LYS A 123 -11.99 10.86 3.98
CA LYS A 123 -11.03 10.66 5.09
C LYS A 123 -11.66 9.92 6.27
N ALA A 124 -12.90 10.26 6.62
CA ALA A 124 -13.65 9.59 7.68
C ALA A 124 -13.88 8.10 7.35
N GLN A 125 -14.14 7.76 6.09
CA GLN A 125 -14.27 6.38 5.63
C GLN A 125 -13.01 5.58 5.94
N VAL A 126 -11.84 6.08 5.56
CA VAL A 126 -10.55 5.40 5.84
C VAL A 126 -10.32 5.26 7.34
N LEU A 127 -10.60 6.29 8.15
CA LEU A 127 -10.49 6.20 9.61
C LEU A 127 -11.41 5.13 10.21
N ASN A 128 -12.63 4.98 9.69
CA ASN A 128 -13.55 3.93 10.10
C ASN A 128 -13.01 2.54 9.75
N TYR A 129 -12.42 2.39 8.57
CA TYR A 129 -11.78 1.15 8.13
C TYR A 129 -10.58 0.79 9.02
N LEU A 130 -9.72 1.75 9.33
CA LEU A 130 -8.60 1.57 10.26
C LEU A 130 -9.08 1.11 11.64
N ASN A 131 -10.20 1.67 12.12
CA ASN A 131 -10.79 1.28 13.39
C ASN A 131 -11.35 -0.14 13.33
N ALA A 132 -12.08 -0.51 12.26
CA ALA A 132 -12.67 -1.84 12.09
C ALA A 132 -11.59 -2.93 11.94
N ALA A 133 -10.52 -2.66 11.18
CA ALA A 133 -9.42 -3.59 10.95
C ALA A 133 -8.38 -3.61 12.07
N ASN A 134 -8.44 -2.67 13.01
CA ASN A 134 -7.39 -2.42 14.01
C ASN A 134 -6.00 -2.21 13.38
N LEU A 135 -5.95 -1.49 12.25
CA LEU A 135 -4.74 -1.07 11.56
C LEU A 135 -4.45 0.40 11.84
N ASP A 136 -3.19 0.81 11.63
CA ASP A 136 -2.72 2.15 11.98
C ASP A 136 -2.58 3.09 10.79
N ILE A 137 -2.43 2.56 9.57
CA ILE A 137 -2.10 3.33 8.37
C ILE A 137 -3.09 3.06 7.26
N GLY A 138 -3.61 4.12 6.67
CA GLY A 138 -4.40 4.10 5.46
C GLY A 138 -3.87 5.09 4.42
N LEU A 139 -4.01 4.74 3.16
CA LEU A 139 -3.77 5.59 2.02
C LEU A 139 -5.11 5.87 1.34
N LEU A 140 -5.46 7.12 1.20
CA LEU A 140 -6.59 7.59 0.40
C LEU A 140 -6.03 8.13 -0.91
N ILE A 141 -6.35 7.48 -2.02
CA ILE A 141 -5.81 7.77 -3.36
C ILE A 141 -6.94 8.30 -4.24
N ASN A 142 -6.71 9.42 -4.93
CA ASN A 142 -7.68 9.98 -5.88
C ASN A 142 -7.11 10.01 -7.30
N PHE A 143 -7.71 9.25 -8.18
CA PHE A 143 -7.40 9.18 -9.61
C PHE A 143 -8.21 10.17 -10.46
N GLY A 144 -9.20 10.86 -9.88
CA GLY A 144 -10.11 11.73 -10.62
C GLY A 144 -9.56 13.12 -10.96
N GLU A 145 -8.39 13.49 -10.45
CA GLU A 145 -7.74 14.77 -10.72
C GLU A 145 -6.68 14.63 -11.84
N THR A 146 -6.30 15.74 -12.48
CA THR A 146 -5.28 15.77 -13.54
C THR A 146 -3.89 15.31 -13.10
N SER A 147 -3.63 15.36 -11.83
CA SER A 147 -2.45 14.75 -11.19
C SER A 147 -2.91 13.89 -10.03
N LEU A 148 -2.28 12.73 -9.84
CA LEU A 148 -2.59 11.84 -8.74
C LEU A 148 -2.54 12.59 -7.41
N LYS A 149 -3.63 12.52 -6.63
CA LYS A 149 -3.67 13.04 -5.25
C LYS A 149 -3.77 11.88 -4.27
N TRP A 150 -3.07 12.02 -3.18
CA TRP A 150 -3.11 11.01 -2.13
C TRP A 150 -2.92 11.65 -0.76
N GLU A 151 -3.46 10.98 0.25
CA GLU A 151 -3.28 11.37 1.65
C GLU A 151 -2.97 10.14 2.48
N ARG A 152 -1.98 10.24 3.35
CA ARG A 152 -1.71 9.24 4.38
C ARG A 152 -2.52 9.58 5.62
N ILE A 153 -3.33 8.64 6.06
CA ILE A 153 -4.20 8.76 7.22
C ILE A 153 -3.70 7.81 8.28
N THR A 154 -3.48 8.31 9.50
CA THR A 154 -3.00 7.51 10.62
C THR A 154 -3.99 7.52 11.77
N LYS A 155 -4.13 6.38 12.44
CA LYS A 155 -4.98 6.23 13.62
C LYS A 155 -4.34 6.81 14.88
N PHE A 156 -3.03 7.13 14.85
CA PHE A 156 -2.32 7.67 16.01
C PHE A 156 -2.90 9.01 16.44
N LYS A 157 -3.64 9.00 17.53
CA LYS A 157 -3.84 10.21 18.34
C LYS A 157 -2.49 10.52 18.99
N ASN A 158 -1.96 11.72 18.73
CA ASN A 158 -0.90 12.26 19.58
C ASN A 158 -1.31 12.04 21.03
N LYS A 159 -0.49 11.26 21.79
CA LYS A 159 -0.63 11.12 23.23
C LYS A 159 -0.10 12.39 23.94
N GLU A 160 -0.40 13.55 23.42
CA GLU A 160 -0.20 14.83 24.10
C GLU A 160 -1.57 15.40 24.40
N ASN A 161 -2.03 15.16 25.59
CA ASN A 161 -3.03 15.85 26.42
C ASN A 161 -4.00 14.85 27.07
N ARG A 162 -3.49 14.24 28.17
CA ARG A 162 -4.29 13.92 29.34
C ARG A 162 -3.51 14.29 30.59
#